data_2685c85761084d706da27fa04adec218
#
_entry.id   2685c85761084d706da27fa04adec218
#
_cell.length_a   1.000
_cell.length_b   1.000
_cell.length_c   1.000
_cell.angle_alpha   90.00
_cell.angle_beta   90.00
_cell.angle_gamma   90.00
#
_symmetry.space_group_name_H-M   'P 1'
#
loop_
_entity.id
_entity.type
_entity.pdbx_description
1 polymer ?
#
loop_
_entity_poly.entity_id
_entity_poly.type
_entity_poly.pdbx_seq_one_letter_code
_entity_poly.pdbx_strand_id
1 'polypeptide(L)'
;LVAGAPSFSLKIAMKIAFLTDPLSQFKTYKDSTFAMMREAVRRGYTVYAFGPADMALENGKVVANISRITLTGDSEDWYRAEAPQALPLSAFDAVLQRKDPPFDMEYIYATYLLELAEQQGARVFNKPAAIRNHNEKLSIAQFSQFTAPTLVTRDEQRIRAFHREHQDIILKPLDGMGGAGIFRIRA
;
A
#
# COMPACT_ATOMS: atom_id res chain seq x y z
N LEU A 1 4.09 -5.01 56.80
CA LEU A 1 3.33 -5.06 55.56
C LEU A 1 3.75 -3.87 54.70
N VAL A 2 4.67 -4.09 53.74
CA VAL A 2 5.08 -3.07 52.76
C VAL A 2 4.22 -3.32 51.51
N ALA A 3 3.32 -2.38 51.22
CA ALA A 3 2.52 -2.43 49.99
C ALA A 3 3.45 -2.17 48.80
N GLY A 4 3.55 -3.17 47.91
CA GLY A 4 4.30 -3.05 46.68
C GLY A 4 3.62 -2.02 45.75
N ALA A 5 4.38 -0.99 45.35
CA ALA A 5 3.94 -0.02 44.36
C ALA A 5 3.66 -0.74 43.02
N PRO A 6 2.58 -0.39 42.30
CA PRO A 6 2.32 -0.97 40.98
C PRO A 6 3.44 -0.55 40.03
N SER A 7 4.14 -1.51 39.45
CA SER A 7 5.09 -1.26 38.38
C SER A 7 4.33 -0.80 37.14
N PHE A 8 4.33 0.50 36.86
CA PHE A 8 3.91 1.04 35.57
C PHE A 8 4.93 0.62 34.52
N SER A 9 4.67 -0.48 33.86
CA SER A 9 5.35 -0.78 32.59
C SER A 9 4.93 0.29 31.60
N LEU A 10 5.82 1.22 31.30
CA LEU A 10 5.67 2.14 30.17
C LEU A 10 5.57 1.28 28.91
N LYS A 11 4.35 1.04 28.43
CA LYS A 11 4.11 0.48 27.10
C LYS A 11 4.71 1.48 26.10
N ILE A 12 5.89 1.17 25.58
CA ILE A 12 6.46 1.94 24.47
C ILE A 12 5.45 1.90 23.34
N ALA A 13 4.93 3.07 22.95
CA ALA A 13 3.95 3.17 21.89
C ALA A 13 4.59 2.70 20.56
N MET A 14 3.99 1.73 19.90
CA MET A 14 4.48 1.26 18.60
C MET A 14 4.47 2.39 17.58
N LYS A 15 5.51 2.44 16.75
CA LYS A 15 5.65 3.36 15.62
C LYS A 15 5.28 2.61 14.34
N ILE A 16 4.22 3.05 13.65
CA ILE A 16 3.76 2.44 12.41
C ILE A 16 3.93 3.44 11.28
N ALA A 17 4.70 3.10 10.26
CA ALA A 17 4.87 3.90 9.07
C ALA A 17 4.01 3.36 7.92
N PHE A 18 3.39 4.26 7.18
CA PHE A 18 2.53 3.94 6.04
C PHE A 18 3.19 4.52 4.77
N LEU A 19 3.54 3.65 3.83
CA LEU A 19 3.87 4.04 2.47
C LEU A 19 2.56 4.17 1.70
N THR A 20 2.19 5.39 1.31
CA THR A 20 0.85 5.69 0.77
C THR A 20 0.90 6.64 -0.42
N ASP A 21 -0.27 6.83 -1.04
CA ASP A 21 -0.57 8.00 -1.87
C ASP A 21 -0.59 9.28 -1.01
N PRO A 22 -0.56 10.48 -1.63
CA PRO A 22 -0.66 11.73 -0.89
C PRO A 22 -1.90 11.75 0.00
N LEU A 23 -1.72 12.03 1.29
CA LEU A 23 -2.80 12.02 2.29
C LEU A 23 -3.94 12.97 1.93
N SER A 24 -3.66 14.06 1.22
CA SER A 24 -4.66 15.03 0.73
C SER A 24 -5.66 14.44 -0.29
N GLN A 25 -5.35 13.27 -0.87
CA GLN A 25 -6.22 12.59 -1.83
C GLN A 25 -7.14 11.55 -1.17
N PHE A 26 -6.98 11.31 0.12
CA PHE A 26 -7.77 10.30 0.83
C PHE A 26 -9.24 10.71 0.92
N LYS A 27 -10.12 9.75 0.61
CA LYS A 27 -11.56 9.86 0.84
C LYS A 27 -11.89 9.17 2.17
N THR A 28 -11.77 9.92 3.27
CA THR A 28 -11.82 9.41 4.65
C THR A 28 -13.01 8.50 4.94
N TYR A 29 -14.16 8.72 4.26
CA TYR A 29 -15.38 7.95 4.45
C TYR A 29 -15.31 6.50 3.91
N LYS A 30 -14.34 6.18 3.03
CA LYS A 30 -14.19 4.85 2.43
C LYS A 30 -12.75 4.34 2.35
N ASP A 31 -11.77 5.14 2.72
CA ASP A 31 -10.37 4.77 2.61
C ASP A 31 -9.97 3.79 3.71
N SER A 32 -9.48 2.61 3.30
CA SER A 32 -9.07 1.58 4.24
C SER A 32 -7.75 1.91 4.95
N THR A 33 -6.86 2.67 4.32
CA THR A 33 -5.61 3.12 4.94
C THR A 33 -5.88 4.13 6.04
N PHE A 34 -6.80 5.08 5.80
CA PHE A 34 -7.28 5.97 6.85
C PHE A 34 -7.91 5.21 8.03
N ALA A 35 -8.72 4.18 7.75
CA ALA A 35 -9.30 3.36 8.80
C ALA A 35 -8.23 2.64 9.63
N MET A 36 -7.15 2.15 9.00
CA MET A 36 -6.01 1.55 9.68
C MET A 36 -5.24 2.57 10.54
N MET A 37 -4.99 3.78 10.02
CA MET A 37 -4.35 4.87 10.77
C MET A 37 -5.17 5.24 12.01
N ARG A 38 -6.49 5.39 11.85
CA ARG A 38 -7.40 5.70 12.95
C ARG A 38 -7.39 4.62 14.03
N GLU A 39 -7.40 3.35 13.65
CA GLU A 39 -7.32 2.24 14.60
C GLU A 39 -5.94 2.18 15.29
N ALA A 40 -4.85 2.46 14.59
CA ALA A 40 -3.52 2.55 15.19
C ALA A 40 -3.47 3.63 16.27
N VAL A 41 -3.97 4.83 15.98
CA VAL A 41 -4.07 5.93 16.97
C VAL A 41 -4.95 5.55 18.14
N ARG A 42 -6.11 4.91 17.90
CA ARG A 42 -7.01 4.43 18.98
C ARG A 42 -6.32 3.44 19.93
N ARG A 43 -5.35 2.66 19.41
CA ARG A 43 -4.52 1.74 20.23
C ARG A 43 -3.34 2.42 20.91
N GLY A 44 -3.17 3.73 20.77
CA GLY A 44 -2.07 4.49 21.33
C GLY A 44 -0.77 4.36 20.54
N TYR A 45 -0.82 3.93 19.27
CA TYR A 45 0.35 3.86 18.40
C TYR A 45 0.63 5.22 17.77
N THR A 46 1.91 5.48 17.46
CA THR A 46 2.30 6.66 16.70
C THR A 46 2.30 6.32 15.20
N VAL A 47 1.63 7.14 14.42
CA VAL A 47 1.47 6.97 12.98
C VAL A 47 2.40 7.90 12.23
N TYR A 48 3.01 7.37 11.18
CA TYR A 48 3.88 8.08 10.25
C TYR A 48 3.45 7.78 8.81
N ALA A 49 3.73 8.71 7.89
CA ALA A 49 3.44 8.52 6.48
C ALA A 49 4.55 9.06 5.58
N PHE A 50 4.72 8.43 4.43
CA PHE A 50 5.64 8.81 3.37
C PHE A 50 5.15 8.25 2.03
N GLY A 51 5.61 8.83 0.92
CA GLY A 51 5.34 8.34 -0.43
C GLY A 51 6.52 7.58 -1.05
N PRO A 52 6.34 6.94 -2.22
CA PRO A 52 7.47 6.30 -2.93
C PRO A 52 8.63 7.25 -3.24
N ALA A 53 8.33 8.49 -3.62
CA ALA A 53 9.33 9.51 -3.93
C ALA A 53 10.16 9.96 -2.73
N ASP A 54 9.70 9.67 -1.51
CA ASP A 54 10.42 10.02 -0.28
C ASP A 54 11.51 8.99 0.07
N MET A 55 11.52 7.82 -0.59
CA MET A 55 12.48 6.76 -0.34
C MET A 55 13.79 6.99 -1.09
N ALA A 56 14.90 6.67 -0.45
CA ALA A 56 16.22 6.70 -1.05
C ALA A 56 17.09 5.53 -0.55
N LEU A 57 18.06 5.14 -1.37
CA LEU A 57 19.18 4.30 -0.97
C LEU A 57 20.41 5.19 -0.79
N GLU A 58 20.78 5.47 0.44
CA GLU A 58 21.90 6.33 0.79
C GLU A 58 22.97 5.53 1.55
N ASN A 59 24.19 5.52 1.02
CA ASN A 59 25.32 4.79 1.64
C ASN A 59 24.97 3.33 1.99
N GLY A 60 24.23 2.66 1.11
CA GLY A 60 23.82 1.27 1.28
C GLY A 60 22.65 1.06 2.27
N LYS A 61 22.06 2.12 2.80
CA LYS A 61 20.91 2.06 3.70
C LYS A 61 19.65 2.63 3.04
N VAL A 62 18.52 1.96 3.24
CA VAL A 62 17.23 2.48 2.82
C VAL A 62 16.71 3.43 3.89
N VAL A 63 16.50 4.67 3.47
CA VAL A 63 15.94 5.76 4.28
C VAL A 63 14.72 6.33 3.59
N ALA A 64 13.86 7.03 4.33
CA ALA A 64 12.79 7.81 3.73
C ALA A 64 12.57 9.11 4.50
N ASN A 65 12.14 10.16 3.81
CA ASN A 65 11.65 11.40 4.42
C ASN A 65 10.23 11.17 4.94
N ILE A 66 10.11 10.95 6.25
CA ILE A 66 8.88 10.48 6.88
C ILE A 66 8.32 11.55 7.81
N SER A 67 7.04 11.84 7.68
CA SER A 67 6.30 12.75 8.56
C SER A 67 5.51 11.99 9.62
N ARG A 68 5.58 12.45 10.86
CA ARG A 68 4.64 12.03 11.88
C ARG A 68 3.28 12.64 11.60
N ILE A 69 2.22 11.82 11.76
CA ILE A 69 0.84 12.21 11.46
C ILE A 69 0.00 12.23 12.73
N THR A 70 -0.70 13.33 12.96
CA THR A 70 -1.70 13.48 14.02
C THR A 70 -3.07 13.61 13.37
N LEU A 71 -4.02 12.75 13.79
CA LEU A 71 -5.41 12.83 13.33
C LEU A 71 -6.15 13.91 14.12
N THR A 72 -6.87 14.77 13.40
CA THR A 72 -7.61 15.90 14.01
C THR A 72 -8.99 15.51 14.52
N GLY A 73 -9.59 14.45 13.96
CA GLY A 73 -10.99 14.09 14.18
C GLY A 73 -11.96 14.76 13.21
N ASP A 74 -11.53 15.74 12.43
CA ASP A 74 -12.32 16.33 11.34
C ASP A 74 -12.32 15.42 10.11
N SER A 75 -13.34 15.48 9.29
CA SER A 75 -13.48 14.63 8.09
C SER A 75 -12.81 15.20 6.86
N GLU A 76 -12.66 16.51 6.77
CA GLU A 76 -12.05 17.20 5.62
C GLU A 76 -10.61 17.58 5.92
N ASP A 77 -10.37 18.23 7.06
CA ASP A 77 -9.03 18.61 7.53
C ASP A 77 -8.51 17.58 8.56
N TRP A 78 -8.48 16.33 8.15
CA TRP A 78 -8.39 15.15 9.00
C TRP A 78 -7.02 14.85 9.61
N TYR A 79 -5.95 15.53 9.17
CA TYR A 79 -4.59 15.27 9.68
C TYR A 79 -3.75 16.53 9.82
N ARG A 80 -2.69 16.41 10.63
CA ARG A 80 -1.56 17.34 10.67
C ARG A 80 -0.29 16.52 10.48
N ALA A 81 0.59 16.98 9.61
CA ALA A 81 1.89 16.38 9.37
C ALA A 81 2.98 17.26 9.98
N GLU A 82 3.88 16.65 10.75
CA GLU A 82 5.11 17.30 11.19
C GLU A 82 6.09 17.43 10.01
N ALA A 83 7.11 18.27 10.17
CA ALA A 83 8.19 18.37 9.18
C ALA A 83 8.81 16.98 8.94
N PRO A 84 9.06 16.58 7.68
CA PRO A 84 9.62 15.27 7.38
C PRO A 84 11.03 15.12 7.93
N GLN A 85 11.35 13.92 8.38
CA GLN A 85 12.67 13.54 8.87
C GLN A 85 13.19 12.34 8.09
N ALA A 86 14.47 12.38 7.71
CA ALA A 86 15.12 11.23 7.09
C ALA A 86 15.38 10.14 8.14
N LEU A 87 14.66 9.02 8.02
CA LEU A 87 14.74 7.92 8.98
C LEU A 87 14.89 6.59 8.24
N PRO A 88 15.67 5.64 8.76
CA PRO A 88 15.70 4.29 8.23
C PRO A 88 14.37 3.59 8.50
N LEU A 89 13.90 2.78 7.57
CA LEU A 89 12.63 2.06 7.71
C LEU A 89 12.66 1.03 8.87
N SER A 90 13.84 0.57 9.26
CA SER A 90 14.04 -0.29 10.44
C SER A 90 13.80 0.42 11.80
N ALA A 91 13.63 1.75 11.80
CA ALA A 91 13.30 2.50 13.01
C ALA A 91 11.81 2.36 13.42
N PHE A 92 11.00 1.70 12.59
CA PHE A 92 9.58 1.52 12.82
C PHE A 92 9.25 0.08 13.22
N ASP A 93 8.26 -0.07 14.10
CA ASP A 93 7.76 -1.40 14.51
C ASP A 93 7.05 -2.13 13.39
N ALA A 94 6.46 -1.39 12.45
CA ALA A 94 5.90 -1.91 11.22
C ALA A 94 5.90 -0.83 10.13
N VAL A 95 6.16 -1.26 8.90
CA VAL A 95 5.99 -0.47 7.67
C VAL A 95 4.87 -1.10 6.85
N LEU A 96 3.79 -0.38 6.61
CA LEU A 96 2.66 -0.87 5.84
C LEU A 96 2.71 -0.32 4.42
N GLN A 97 2.83 -1.21 3.44
CA GLN A 97 2.73 -0.85 2.03
C GLN A 97 1.25 -0.68 1.67
N ARG A 98 0.85 0.58 1.54
CA ARG A 98 -0.53 1.00 1.26
C ARG A 98 -0.66 1.91 0.03
N LYS A 99 0.44 2.03 -0.74
CA LYS A 99 0.41 2.73 -2.02
C LYS A 99 -0.50 1.97 -2.99
N ASP A 100 -1.47 2.67 -3.54
CA ASP A 100 -2.35 2.14 -4.57
C ASP A 100 -1.62 2.04 -5.94
N PRO A 101 -2.07 1.20 -6.87
CA PRO A 101 -1.60 1.23 -8.25
C PRO A 101 -1.67 2.66 -8.87
N PRO A 102 -0.98 2.96 -9.98
CA PRO A 102 -0.62 2.00 -11.03
C PRO A 102 0.54 1.09 -10.64
N PHE A 103 0.49 -0.16 -11.10
CA PHE A 103 1.56 -1.14 -10.93
C PHE A 103 2.56 -0.97 -12.08
N ASP A 104 3.27 0.16 -12.05
CA ASP A 104 4.29 0.59 -13.01
C ASP A 104 5.71 0.33 -12.50
N MET A 105 6.70 0.81 -13.24
CA MET A 105 8.10 0.61 -12.86
C MET A 105 8.46 1.33 -11.56
N GLU A 106 7.88 2.50 -11.28
CA GLU A 106 8.11 3.23 -10.03
C GLU A 106 7.56 2.44 -8.83
N TYR A 107 6.39 1.82 -8.99
CA TYR A 107 5.85 0.92 -7.99
C TYR A 107 6.77 -0.28 -7.74
N ILE A 108 7.31 -0.88 -8.82
CA ILE A 108 8.24 -2.01 -8.73
C ILE A 108 9.54 -1.60 -8.03
N TYR A 109 10.12 -0.44 -8.38
CA TYR A 109 11.32 0.07 -7.71
C TYR A 109 11.08 0.32 -6.22
N ALA A 110 9.93 0.86 -5.84
CA ALA A 110 9.55 0.99 -4.44
C ALA A 110 9.53 -0.37 -3.72
N THR A 111 9.03 -1.44 -4.36
CA THR A 111 9.06 -2.79 -3.76
C THR A 111 10.49 -3.34 -3.61
N TYR A 112 11.42 -3.02 -4.49
CA TYR A 112 12.84 -3.40 -4.33
C TYR A 112 13.49 -2.68 -3.14
N LEU A 113 13.24 -1.38 -2.98
CA LEU A 113 13.72 -0.64 -1.82
C LEU A 113 13.15 -1.19 -0.50
N LEU A 114 11.85 -1.50 -0.47
CA LEU A 114 11.22 -2.11 0.69
C LEU A 114 11.81 -3.49 1.02
N GLU A 115 12.10 -4.33 0.01
CA GLU A 115 12.73 -5.64 0.20
C GLU A 115 14.15 -5.50 0.77
N LEU A 116 14.92 -4.52 0.26
CA LEU A 116 16.22 -4.20 0.83
C LEU A 116 16.11 -3.68 2.26
N ALA A 117 15.10 -2.86 2.56
CA ALA A 117 14.82 -2.43 3.93
C ALA A 117 14.49 -3.61 4.86
N GLU A 118 13.77 -4.64 4.39
CA GLU A 118 13.55 -5.88 5.16
C GLU A 118 14.88 -6.58 5.50
N GLN A 119 15.81 -6.67 4.55
CA GLN A 119 17.14 -7.22 4.78
C GLN A 119 17.93 -6.41 5.82
N GLN A 120 17.59 -5.13 5.96
CA GLN A 120 18.16 -4.20 6.97
C GLN A 120 17.39 -4.17 8.29
N GLY A 121 16.42 -5.07 8.48
CA GLY A 121 15.68 -5.26 9.72
C GLY A 121 14.33 -4.56 9.78
N ALA A 122 13.86 -3.92 8.71
CA ALA A 122 12.49 -3.38 8.67
C ALA A 122 11.44 -4.50 8.61
N ARG A 123 10.32 -4.31 9.28
CA ARG A 123 9.17 -5.22 9.21
C ARG A 123 8.11 -4.68 8.26
N VAL A 124 8.16 -5.09 6.99
CA VAL A 124 7.28 -4.60 5.93
C VAL A 124 6.08 -5.52 5.74
N PHE A 125 4.88 -4.94 5.64
CA PHE A 125 3.59 -5.62 5.38
C PHE A 125 2.85 -4.89 4.23
N ASN A 126 2.38 -5.64 3.18
CA ASN A 126 2.66 -7.06 2.92
C ASN A 126 4.11 -7.22 2.41
N LYS A 127 4.55 -8.49 2.29
CA LYS A 127 5.89 -8.80 1.75
C LYS A 127 6.09 -8.16 0.37
N PRO A 128 7.13 -7.33 0.17
CA PRO A 128 7.36 -6.63 -1.10
C PRO A 128 7.47 -7.58 -2.30
N ALA A 129 8.17 -8.70 -2.14
CA ALA A 129 8.27 -9.73 -3.17
C ALA A 129 6.90 -10.35 -3.50
N ALA A 130 6.03 -10.56 -2.52
CA ALA A 130 4.69 -11.08 -2.76
C ALA A 130 3.82 -10.09 -3.53
N ILE A 131 3.87 -8.80 -3.17
CA ILE A 131 3.17 -7.73 -3.91
C ILE A 131 3.61 -7.71 -5.37
N ARG A 132 4.91 -7.74 -5.62
CA ARG A 132 5.50 -7.71 -6.96
C ARG A 132 5.12 -8.95 -7.79
N ASN A 133 5.08 -10.13 -7.17
CA ASN A 133 4.86 -11.40 -7.87
C ASN A 133 3.38 -11.76 -8.04
N HIS A 134 2.46 -11.05 -7.39
CA HIS A 134 1.02 -11.34 -7.43
C HIS A 134 0.25 -10.11 -7.93
N ASN A 135 0.44 -9.79 -9.23
CA ASN A 135 -0.41 -8.77 -9.86
C ASN A 135 -1.88 -9.16 -9.72
N GLU A 136 -2.71 -8.26 -9.20
CA GLU A 136 -4.12 -8.54 -8.83
C GLU A 136 -4.99 -9.05 -9.98
N LYS A 137 -4.69 -8.64 -11.23
CA LYS A 137 -5.47 -9.04 -12.40
C LYS A 137 -4.93 -10.30 -13.07
N LEU A 138 -3.60 -10.52 -13.01
CA LEU A 138 -2.99 -11.69 -13.62
C LEU A 138 -3.00 -12.90 -12.69
N SER A 139 -2.99 -12.70 -11.38
CA SER A 139 -3.04 -13.80 -10.38
C SER A 139 -4.31 -14.64 -10.49
N ILE A 140 -5.39 -14.12 -11.07
CA ILE A 140 -6.62 -14.90 -11.34
C ILE A 140 -6.36 -16.11 -12.21
N ALA A 141 -5.33 -16.09 -13.08
CA ALA A 141 -4.95 -17.21 -13.92
C ALA A 141 -4.56 -18.47 -13.11
N GLN A 142 -4.13 -18.29 -11.87
CA GLN A 142 -3.84 -19.39 -10.93
C GLN A 142 -5.11 -20.04 -10.36
N PHE A 143 -6.26 -19.40 -10.54
CA PHE A 143 -7.56 -19.78 -9.97
C PHE A 143 -8.63 -19.88 -11.06
N SER A 144 -8.26 -20.38 -12.24
CA SER A 144 -9.13 -20.42 -13.43
C SER A 144 -10.46 -21.12 -13.19
N GLN A 145 -10.51 -22.07 -12.24
CA GLN A 145 -11.73 -22.77 -11.85
C GLN A 145 -12.79 -21.88 -11.19
N PHE A 146 -12.40 -20.68 -10.72
CA PHE A 146 -13.30 -19.71 -10.07
C PHE A 146 -13.55 -18.47 -10.92
N THR A 147 -13.01 -18.40 -12.13
CA THR A 147 -13.11 -17.22 -12.99
C THR A 147 -13.99 -17.45 -14.20
N ALA A 148 -14.61 -16.40 -14.73
CA ALA A 148 -15.19 -16.42 -16.06
C ALA A 148 -14.10 -16.66 -17.12
N PRO A 149 -14.47 -17.02 -18.36
CA PRO A 149 -13.51 -17.10 -19.47
C PRO A 149 -12.65 -15.85 -19.53
N THR A 150 -11.34 -16.03 -19.53
CA THR A 150 -10.38 -14.93 -19.40
C THR A 150 -9.29 -15.04 -20.46
N LEU A 151 -8.98 -13.93 -21.11
CA LEU A 151 -7.88 -13.80 -22.06
C LEU A 151 -6.95 -12.67 -21.59
N VAL A 152 -5.66 -12.95 -21.53
CA VAL A 152 -4.61 -11.93 -21.30
C VAL A 152 -3.77 -11.83 -22.54
N THR A 153 -3.85 -10.70 -23.25
CA THR A 153 -3.13 -10.47 -24.49
C THR A 153 -3.05 -8.98 -24.82
N ARG A 154 -2.10 -8.59 -25.65
CA ARG A 154 -2.04 -7.29 -26.34
C ARG A 154 -2.32 -7.40 -27.84
N ASP A 155 -2.65 -8.61 -28.33
CA ASP A 155 -2.95 -8.87 -29.72
C ASP A 155 -4.42 -8.55 -30.00
N GLU A 156 -4.66 -7.55 -30.85
CA GLU A 156 -5.99 -7.09 -31.22
C GLU A 156 -6.83 -8.19 -31.87
N GLN A 157 -6.22 -9.04 -32.71
CA GLN A 157 -6.97 -10.10 -33.42
C GLN A 157 -7.51 -11.13 -32.44
N ARG A 158 -6.72 -11.47 -31.39
CA ARG A 158 -7.16 -12.36 -30.32
C ARG A 158 -8.28 -11.72 -29.49
N ILE A 159 -8.19 -10.41 -29.19
CA ILE A 159 -9.25 -9.69 -28.49
C ILE A 159 -10.56 -9.72 -29.30
N ARG A 160 -10.48 -9.45 -30.60
CA ARG A 160 -11.65 -9.50 -31.50
C ARG A 160 -12.24 -10.92 -31.62
N ALA A 161 -11.40 -11.95 -31.65
CA ALA A 161 -11.86 -13.33 -31.64
C ALA A 161 -12.59 -13.69 -30.35
N PHE A 162 -12.03 -13.31 -29.22
CA PHE A 162 -12.63 -13.51 -27.90
C PHE A 162 -13.97 -12.76 -27.76
N HIS A 163 -14.07 -11.54 -28.31
CA HIS A 163 -15.34 -10.80 -28.34
C HIS A 163 -16.38 -11.49 -29.21
N ARG A 164 -16.00 -12.00 -30.40
CA ARG A 164 -16.96 -12.76 -31.27
C ARG A 164 -17.49 -14.02 -30.59
N GLU A 165 -16.69 -14.68 -29.79
CA GLU A 165 -17.07 -15.88 -29.04
C GLU A 165 -17.99 -15.56 -27.87
N HIS A 166 -17.68 -14.53 -27.09
CA HIS A 166 -18.35 -14.26 -25.81
C HIS A 166 -19.36 -13.11 -25.88
N GLN A 167 -19.40 -12.32 -26.97
CA GLN A 167 -20.38 -11.26 -27.29
C GLN A 167 -20.39 -10.06 -26.33
N ASP A 168 -20.18 -10.26 -25.04
CA ASP A 168 -20.16 -9.23 -23.99
C ASP A 168 -18.90 -9.44 -23.14
N ILE A 169 -17.93 -8.57 -23.32
CA ILE A 169 -16.63 -8.69 -22.66
C ILE A 169 -16.26 -7.40 -21.93
N ILE A 170 -15.38 -7.53 -20.93
CA ILE A 170 -14.78 -6.41 -20.21
C ILE A 170 -13.28 -6.40 -20.46
N LEU A 171 -12.77 -5.30 -21.01
CA LEU A 171 -11.33 -5.04 -21.13
C LEU A 171 -10.84 -4.29 -19.90
N LYS A 172 -9.72 -4.73 -19.34
CA LYS A 172 -9.08 -4.10 -18.17
C LYS A 172 -7.57 -4.01 -18.38
N PRO A 173 -6.92 -2.87 -18.13
CA PRO A 173 -5.47 -2.82 -18.09
C PRO A 173 -4.94 -3.62 -16.88
N LEU A 174 -3.74 -4.20 -17.00
CA LEU A 174 -3.14 -4.99 -15.91
C LEU A 174 -2.60 -4.13 -14.76
N ASP A 175 -2.25 -2.90 -15.04
CA ASP A 175 -1.55 -1.97 -14.14
C ASP A 175 -2.46 -0.92 -13.49
N GLY A 176 -3.71 -0.75 -13.99
CA GLY A 176 -4.66 0.24 -13.47
C GLY A 176 -5.53 -0.24 -12.31
N MET A 177 -6.17 0.69 -11.62
CA MET A 177 -7.16 0.45 -10.57
C MET A 177 -8.33 1.43 -10.63
N GLY A 178 -9.30 1.26 -9.71
CA GLY A 178 -10.40 2.22 -9.52
C GLY A 178 -11.35 2.38 -10.70
N GLY A 179 -11.35 1.44 -11.64
CA GLY A 179 -12.19 1.50 -12.85
C GLY A 179 -11.58 2.29 -14.02
N ALA A 180 -10.41 2.90 -13.83
CA ALA A 180 -9.73 3.62 -14.91
C ALA A 180 -9.32 2.65 -16.04
N GLY A 181 -9.63 3.04 -17.29
CA GLY A 181 -9.32 2.22 -18.47
C GLY A 181 -10.12 0.92 -18.59
N ILE A 182 -11.20 0.74 -17.85
CA ILE A 182 -12.08 -0.42 -17.97
C ILE A 182 -13.18 -0.10 -19.00
N PHE A 183 -13.31 -0.98 -19.98
CA PHE A 183 -14.30 -0.88 -21.05
C PHE A 183 -15.15 -2.14 -21.13
N ARG A 184 -16.47 -1.99 -21.20
CA ARG A 184 -17.40 -3.06 -21.57
C ARG A 184 -17.72 -2.95 -23.05
N ILE A 185 -17.52 -4.04 -23.79
CA ILE A 185 -17.80 -4.13 -25.22
C ILE A 185 -18.92 -5.15 -25.41
N ARG A 186 -20.01 -4.72 -26.02
CA ARG A 186 -21.16 -5.56 -26.38
C ARG A 186 -21.20 -5.73 -27.89
N ALA A 187 -21.86 -6.82 -28.34
CA ALA A 187 -22.19 -7.04 -29.75
C ALA A 187 -23.21 -6.01 -30.23
#